data_c51d6974b6bf92042d8132216d8f64d7
#
_entry.id   c51d6974b6bf92042d8132216d8f64d7
#
_cell.length_a   1.000
_cell.length_b   1.000
_cell.length_c   1.000
_cell.angle_alpha   90.00
_cell.angle_beta   90.00
_cell.angle_gamma   90.00
#
_symmetry.space_group_name_H-M   'P 1'
#
loop_
_entity.id
_entity.type
_entity.pdbx_description
1 polymer ?
#
loop_
_entity_poly.entity_id
_entity_poly.type
_entity_poly.pdbx_seq_one_letter_code
_entity_poly.pdbx_strand_id
1 'polypeptide(L)'
;MDSPERAQNLDLVVEQLMALKDSIRMEIRILEADEHPHYELKISDEHIHKTFVRDASPVFHRTKYLNRLMQEAEGAIVGIWDTDVLLPKEQILEAVDAIRKGNAVMSFPYDGRFYMLPQEDSLLLKKREMNMEECCQKIYEYVLAHGPNSVGGAFLVNKNVYIKYGGENQHFYGWGPEDAER
;
A
#
# COMPACT_ATOMS: atom_id res chain seq x y z
N MET A 1 -8.60 5.75 -11.57
CA MET A 1 -8.39 6.83 -10.56
C MET A 1 -9.54 7.79 -10.65
N ASP A 2 -10.43 7.81 -9.67
CA ASP A 2 -11.74 8.48 -9.78
C ASP A 2 -11.80 9.87 -9.10
N SER A 3 -10.73 10.31 -8.45
CA SER A 3 -10.64 11.67 -7.93
C SER A 3 -9.20 12.22 -7.87
N PRO A 4 -9.03 13.55 -7.97
CA PRO A 4 -7.73 14.20 -7.76
C PRO A 4 -7.13 13.95 -6.37
N GLU A 5 -7.99 13.80 -5.35
CA GLU A 5 -7.55 13.53 -3.98
C GLU A 5 -6.89 12.17 -3.84
N ARG A 6 -7.44 11.14 -4.49
CA ARG A 6 -6.83 9.79 -4.51
C ARG A 6 -5.48 9.80 -5.23
N ALA A 7 -5.35 10.55 -6.31
CA ALA A 7 -4.06 10.74 -6.97
C ALA A 7 -3.02 11.38 -6.04
N GLN A 8 -3.41 12.43 -5.30
CA GLN A 8 -2.54 13.09 -4.33
C GLN A 8 -2.19 12.19 -3.13
N ASN A 9 -3.12 11.33 -2.69
CA ASN A 9 -2.84 10.36 -1.64
C ASN A 9 -1.81 9.34 -2.13
N LEU A 10 -1.97 8.83 -3.35
CA LEU A 10 -0.99 7.91 -3.95
C LEU A 10 0.40 8.57 -4.08
N ASP A 11 0.48 9.83 -4.52
CA ASP A 11 1.74 10.58 -4.55
C ASP A 11 2.42 10.58 -3.17
N LEU A 12 1.65 10.86 -2.11
CA LEU A 12 2.17 10.91 -0.74
C LEU A 12 2.63 9.53 -0.25
N VAL A 13 1.88 8.46 -0.55
CA VAL A 13 2.26 7.08 -0.22
C VAL A 13 3.54 6.70 -0.96
N VAL A 14 3.65 7.02 -2.24
CA VAL A 14 4.85 6.74 -3.04
C VAL A 14 6.06 7.50 -2.48
N GLU A 15 5.92 8.77 -2.12
CA GLU A 15 6.99 9.56 -1.48
C GLU A 15 7.45 8.91 -0.18
N GLN A 16 6.51 8.49 0.67
CA GLN A 16 6.82 7.85 1.94
C GLN A 16 7.56 6.52 1.74
N LEU A 17 7.08 5.69 0.82
CA LEU A 17 7.73 4.41 0.53
C LEU A 17 9.12 4.62 -0.08
N MET A 18 9.30 5.59 -0.96
CA MET A 18 10.61 5.91 -1.54
C MET A 18 11.63 6.36 -0.49
N ALA A 19 11.22 6.92 0.65
CA ALA A 19 12.12 7.23 1.75
C ALA A 19 12.74 5.97 2.41
N LEU A 20 12.24 4.77 2.12
CA LEU A 20 12.82 3.51 2.58
C LEU A 20 14.04 3.07 1.77
N LYS A 21 14.27 3.62 0.57
CA LYS A 21 15.34 3.17 -0.36
C LYS A 21 16.75 3.24 0.24
N ASP A 22 16.96 4.16 1.18
CA ASP A 22 18.24 4.27 1.90
C ASP A 22 18.46 3.14 2.93
N SER A 23 17.43 2.41 3.28
CA SER A 23 17.44 1.35 4.30
C SER A 23 17.29 -0.05 3.70
N ILE A 24 16.55 -0.16 2.59
CA ILE A 24 16.29 -1.44 1.90
C ILE A 24 16.31 -1.23 0.38
N ARG A 25 16.82 -2.22 -0.35
CA ARG A 25 16.65 -2.27 -1.80
C ARG A 25 15.20 -2.63 -2.11
N MET A 26 14.50 -1.79 -2.87
CA MET A 26 13.08 -1.96 -3.16
C MET A 26 12.72 -1.41 -4.55
N GLU A 27 11.56 -1.79 -5.02
CA GLU A 27 10.84 -1.20 -6.14
C GLU A 27 9.40 -0.91 -5.75
N ILE A 28 8.76 0.02 -6.42
CA ILE A 28 7.33 0.30 -6.30
C ILE A 28 6.67 0.00 -7.64
N ARG A 29 5.62 -0.81 -7.62
CA ARG A 29 4.82 -1.12 -8.80
C ARG A 29 3.41 -0.59 -8.64
N ILE A 30 2.97 0.23 -9.58
CA ILE A 30 1.65 0.84 -9.62
C ILE A 30 0.93 0.32 -10.86
N LEU A 31 -0.27 -0.20 -10.69
CA LEU A 31 -1.12 -0.60 -11.80
C LEU A 31 -2.40 0.24 -11.76
N GLU A 32 -2.63 0.95 -12.85
CA GLU A 32 -3.89 1.65 -13.10
C GLU A 32 -4.70 0.86 -14.12
N ALA A 33 -5.94 0.47 -13.74
CA ALA A 33 -6.86 -0.22 -14.64
C ALA A 33 -8.12 0.63 -14.78
N ASP A 34 -8.36 1.12 -16.00
CA ASP A 34 -9.47 1.99 -16.35
C ASP A 34 -9.67 2.00 -17.88
N GLU A 35 -10.73 2.63 -18.40
CA GLU A 35 -10.89 2.85 -19.86
C GLU A 35 -9.78 3.76 -20.42
N HIS A 36 -9.38 4.78 -19.65
CA HIS A 36 -8.36 5.75 -20.01
C HIS A 36 -7.41 6.00 -18.83
N PRO A 37 -6.13 6.32 -19.08
CA PRO A 37 -5.21 6.68 -18.01
C PRO A 37 -5.61 8.04 -17.41
N HIS A 38 -5.66 8.12 -16.09
CA HIS A 38 -6.04 9.32 -15.32
C HIS A 38 -4.93 9.80 -14.38
N TYR A 39 -4.00 8.90 -14.04
CA TYR A 39 -2.93 9.22 -13.10
C TYR A 39 -1.60 9.44 -13.81
N GLU A 40 -0.97 10.57 -13.53
CA GLU A 40 0.40 10.86 -13.93
C GLU A 40 1.31 10.80 -12.71
N LEU A 41 2.34 9.96 -12.80
CA LEU A 41 3.33 9.81 -11.74
C LEU A 41 4.19 11.09 -11.66
N LYS A 42 4.21 11.73 -10.50
CA LYS A 42 4.96 12.96 -10.27
C LYS A 42 6.43 12.73 -9.94
N ILE A 43 6.75 11.55 -9.42
CA ILE A 43 8.10 11.16 -9.02
C ILE A 43 8.70 10.31 -10.13
N SER A 44 9.81 10.77 -10.72
CA SER A 44 10.57 9.99 -11.68
C SER A 44 11.75 9.35 -10.97
N ASP A 45 11.69 8.02 -10.80
CA ASP A 45 12.76 7.21 -10.22
C ASP A 45 12.78 5.85 -10.92
N GLU A 46 13.97 5.29 -11.15
CA GLU A 46 14.14 4.01 -11.86
C GLU A 46 13.53 2.81 -11.13
N HIS A 47 13.27 2.93 -9.83
CA HIS A 47 12.64 1.91 -9.01
C HIS A 47 11.10 2.02 -8.96
N ILE A 48 10.50 2.97 -9.68
CA ILE A 48 9.05 3.12 -9.74
C ILE A 48 8.54 2.71 -11.11
N HIS A 49 7.72 1.69 -11.16
CA HIS A 49 7.14 1.14 -12.39
C HIS A 49 5.64 1.35 -12.41
N LYS A 50 5.16 2.18 -13.34
CA LYS A 50 3.73 2.36 -13.58
C LYS A 50 3.30 1.58 -14.81
N THR A 51 2.24 0.78 -14.66
CA THR A 51 1.58 0.04 -15.75
C THR A 51 0.15 0.50 -15.88
N PHE A 52 -0.28 0.77 -17.10
CA PHE A 52 -1.68 1.01 -17.43
C PHE A 52 -2.28 -0.24 -18.09
N VAL A 53 -3.48 -0.61 -17.65
CA VAL A 53 -4.28 -1.69 -18.23
C VAL A 53 -5.63 -1.12 -18.62
N ARG A 54 -5.96 -1.19 -19.92
CA ARG A 54 -7.30 -0.81 -20.34
C ARG A 54 -8.31 -1.84 -19.84
N ASP A 55 -9.22 -1.41 -19.02
CA ASP A 55 -10.31 -2.22 -18.47
C ASP A 55 -11.59 -1.39 -18.43
N ALA A 56 -12.56 -1.80 -19.24
CA ALA A 56 -13.89 -1.17 -19.32
C ALA A 56 -14.92 -1.91 -18.42
N SER A 57 -14.45 -2.78 -17.53
CA SER A 57 -15.35 -3.49 -16.61
C SER A 57 -15.98 -2.48 -15.63
N PRO A 58 -17.31 -2.55 -15.40
CA PRO A 58 -17.97 -1.68 -14.44
C PRO A 58 -17.55 -1.96 -12.98
N VAL A 59 -16.86 -3.08 -12.75
CA VAL A 59 -16.42 -3.50 -11.43
C VAL A 59 -14.91 -3.73 -11.46
N PHE A 60 -14.17 -3.00 -10.62
CA PHE A 60 -12.73 -3.14 -10.49
C PHE A 60 -12.37 -4.48 -9.85
N HIS A 61 -11.53 -5.27 -10.53
CA HIS A 61 -11.11 -6.58 -10.06
C HIS A 61 -9.74 -6.50 -9.34
N ARG A 62 -9.75 -6.00 -8.10
CA ARG A 62 -8.57 -5.72 -7.28
C ARG A 62 -7.64 -6.94 -7.16
N THR A 63 -8.17 -8.08 -6.75
CA THR A 63 -7.38 -9.30 -6.49
C THR A 63 -6.65 -9.83 -7.74
N LYS A 64 -7.27 -9.73 -8.93
CA LYS A 64 -6.64 -10.07 -10.22
C LYS A 64 -5.42 -9.19 -10.48
N TYR A 65 -5.54 -7.89 -10.25
CA TYR A 65 -4.44 -6.95 -10.51
C TYR A 65 -3.34 -7.03 -9.47
N LEU A 66 -3.68 -7.32 -8.21
CA LEU A 66 -2.69 -7.59 -7.17
C LEU A 66 -1.87 -8.84 -7.49
N ASN A 67 -2.50 -9.94 -7.92
CA ASN A 67 -1.78 -11.14 -8.35
C ASN A 67 -0.86 -10.86 -9.54
N ARG A 68 -1.28 -10.05 -10.49
CA ARG A 68 -0.44 -9.64 -11.61
C ARG A 68 0.79 -8.85 -11.14
N LEU A 69 0.60 -7.81 -10.31
CA LEU A 69 1.69 -7.03 -9.74
C LEU A 69 2.65 -7.90 -8.93
N MET A 70 2.12 -8.85 -8.16
CA MET A 70 2.93 -9.80 -7.39
C MET A 70 3.80 -10.68 -8.28
N GLN A 71 3.28 -11.17 -9.41
CA GLN A 71 4.06 -11.96 -10.37
C GLN A 71 5.17 -11.13 -11.02
N GLU A 72 4.88 -9.88 -11.37
CA GLU A 72 5.82 -8.95 -11.99
C GLU A 72 6.90 -8.43 -11.01
N ALA A 73 6.64 -8.45 -9.70
CA ALA A 73 7.58 -7.97 -8.69
C ALA A 73 8.86 -8.82 -8.66
N GLU A 74 10.04 -8.18 -8.52
CA GLU A 74 11.33 -8.85 -8.46
C GLU A 74 11.73 -9.24 -7.04
N GLY A 75 11.22 -8.54 -6.04
CA GLY A 75 11.54 -8.73 -4.64
C GLY A 75 11.09 -10.09 -4.09
N ALA A 76 11.87 -10.68 -3.19
CA ALA A 76 11.49 -11.89 -2.45
C ALA A 76 10.42 -11.62 -1.38
N ILE A 77 10.32 -10.38 -0.92
CA ILE A 77 9.27 -9.88 -0.03
C ILE A 77 8.45 -8.86 -0.83
N VAL A 78 7.14 -9.01 -0.83
CA VAL A 78 6.21 -8.10 -1.50
C VAL A 78 5.31 -7.46 -0.44
N GLY A 79 5.20 -6.13 -0.50
CA GLY A 79 4.20 -5.36 0.23
C GLY A 79 3.01 -5.06 -0.67
N ILE A 80 1.81 -5.39 -0.22
CA ILE A 80 0.56 -4.93 -0.83
C ILE A 80 0.08 -3.73 -0.02
N TRP A 81 -0.29 -2.66 -0.72
CA TRP A 81 -0.51 -1.36 -0.09
C TRP A 81 -1.71 -0.63 -0.69
N ASP A 82 -2.58 -0.11 0.15
CA ASP A 82 -3.64 0.77 -0.30
C ASP A 82 -3.09 2.18 -0.59
N THR A 83 -3.69 2.86 -1.56
CA THR A 83 -3.17 4.12 -2.11
C THR A 83 -3.32 5.34 -1.19
N ASP A 84 -3.83 5.14 0.02
CA ASP A 84 -4.12 6.17 1.02
C ASP A 84 -3.68 5.77 2.45
N VAL A 85 -2.87 4.72 2.58
CA VAL A 85 -2.35 4.25 3.86
C VAL A 85 -0.92 4.71 4.08
N LEU A 86 -0.69 5.42 5.17
CA LEU A 86 0.62 5.88 5.63
C LEU A 86 1.02 5.13 6.89
N LEU A 87 2.29 4.75 6.98
CA LEU A 87 2.83 3.98 8.11
C LEU A 87 4.22 4.48 8.49
N PRO A 88 4.58 4.48 9.78
CA PRO A 88 5.93 4.80 10.22
C PRO A 88 6.97 3.88 9.58
N LYS A 89 8.09 4.46 9.16
CA LYS A 89 9.21 3.74 8.51
C LYS A 89 9.69 2.55 9.34
N GLU A 90 9.80 2.72 10.65
CA GLU A 90 10.30 1.72 11.59
C GLU A 90 9.41 0.48 11.60
N GLN A 91 8.10 0.66 11.59
CA GLN A 91 7.12 -0.44 11.55
C GLN A 91 7.22 -1.24 10.25
N ILE A 92 7.42 -0.55 9.12
CA ILE A 92 7.62 -1.20 7.82
C ILE A 92 8.91 -2.03 7.83
N LEU A 93 10.01 -1.46 8.34
CA LEU A 93 11.30 -2.15 8.40
C LEU A 93 11.27 -3.35 9.35
N GLU A 94 10.59 -3.25 10.49
CA GLU A 94 10.38 -4.38 11.41
C GLU A 94 9.60 -5.52 10.74
N ALA A 95 8.54 -5.20 10.03
CA ALA A 95 7.73 -6.19 9.31
C ALA A 95 8.53 -6.89 8.20
N VAL A 96 9.34 -6.13 7.44
CA VAL A 96 10.28 -6.70 6.46
C VAL A 96 11.29 -7.63 7.12
N ASP A 97 11.87 -7.22 8.24
CA ASP A 97 12.86 -8.00 8.96
C ASP A 97 12.30 -9.29 9.58
N ALA A 98 11.06 -9.27 10.04
CA ALA A 98 10.38 -10.48 10.54
C ALA A 98 10.30 -11.56 9.45
N ILE A 99 9.96 -11.18 8.21
CA ILE A 99 9.90 -12.10 7.08
C ILE A 99 11.30 -12.51 6.62
N ARG A 100 12.24 -11.56 6.53
CA ARG A 100 13.63 -11.82 6.11
C ARG A 100 14.34 -12.82 7.01
N LYS A 101 14.09 -12.75 8.32
CA LYS A 101 14.65 -13.66 9.32
C LYS A 101 13.92 -15.01 9.39
N GLY A 102 12.84 -15.19 8.62
CA GLY A 102 12.04 -16.41 8.64
C GLY A 102 11.12 -16.57 9.85
N ASN A 103 10.94 -15.50 10.63
CA ASN A 103 10.07 -15.50 11.80
C ASN A 103 8.58 -15.44 11.41
N ALA A 104 8.29 -14.94 10.21
CA ALA A 104 6.95 -14.84 9.67
C ALA A 104 6.95 -15.08 8.15
N VAL A 105 5.84 -15.56 7.61
CA VAL A 105 5.58 -15.64 6.17
C VAL A 105 4.80 -14.41 5.71
N MET A 106 3.94 -13.89 6.58
CA MET A 106 3.16 -12.67 6.41
C MET A 106 3.33 -11.79 7.65
N SER A 107 3.36 -10.49 7.47
CA SER A 107 3.49 -9.51 8.54
C SER A 107 2.68 -8.26 8.23
N PHE A 108 1.97 -7.75 9.23
CA PHE A 108 1.26 -6.48 9.17
C PHE A 108 2.14 -5.42 9.87
N PRO A 109 2.50 -4.32 9.20
CA PRO A 109 3.34 -3.27 9.80
C PRO A 109 2.55 -2.32 10.72
N TYR A 110 1.52 -2.83 11.41
CA TYR A 110 0.64 -2.11 12.32
C TYR A 110 -0.14 -3.09 13.20
N ASP A 111 -0.84 -2.59 14.19
CA ASP A 111 -1.59 -3.40 15.18
C ASP A 111 -3.10 -3.56 14.87
N GLY A 112 -3.51 -3.24 13.65
CA GLY A 112 -4.90 -3.31 13.19
C GLY A 112 -5.72 -2.06 13.47
N ARG A 113 -5.16 -1.01 14.08
CA ARG A 113 -5.83 0.27 14.27
C ARG A 113 -5.58 1.20 13.10
N PHE A 114 -6.66 1.79 12.57
CA PHE A 114 -6.61 2.82 11.55
C PHE A 114 -7.15 4.13 12.08
N TYR A 115 -6.37 5.17 11.92
CA TYR A 115 -6.72 6.52 12.31
C TYR A 115 -6.97 7.36 11.07
N MET A 116 -8.08 8.09 11.05
CA MET A 116 -8.39 9.05 10.00
C MET A 116 -7.57 10.30 10.20
N LEU A 117 -6.68 10.59 9.25
CA LEU A 117 -5.93 11.83 9.24
C LEU A 117 -6.88 12.99 8.92
N PRO A 118 -6.95 14.04 9.76
CA PRO A 118 -7.74 15.23 9.45
C PRO A 118 -7.31 15.89 8.15
N GLN A 119 -8.25 16.53 7.47
CA GLN A 119 -7.99 17.18 6.18
C GLN A 119 -6.87 18.22 6.28
N GLU A 120 -6.81 18.98 7.37
CA GLU A 120 -5.76 19.96 7.63
C GLU A 120 -4.38 19.34 7.68
N ASP A 121 -4.20 18.27 8.48
CA ASP A 121 -2.93 17.57 8.62
C ASP A 121 -2.56 16.85 7.32
N SER A 122 -3.53 16.29 6.58
CA SER A 122 -3.33 15.75 5.25
C SER A 122 -2.78 16.79 4.26
N LEU A 123 -3.29 18.02 4.32
CA LEU A 123 -2.81 19.12 3.49
C LEU A 123 -1.39 19.56 3.90
N LEU A 124 -1.08 19.59 5.20
CA LEU A 124 0.26 19.92 5.69
C LEU A 124 1.29 18.87 5.25
N LEU A 125 0.95 17.58 5.32
CA LEU A 125 1.79 16.50 4.77
C LEU A 125 2.05 16.68 3.27
N LYS A 126 1.01 16.91 2.48
CA LYS A 126 1.11 17.13 1.03
C LYS A 126 1.96 18.35 0.67
N LYS A 127 1.99 19.36 1.52
CA LYS A 127 2.85 20.53 1.37
C LYS A 127 4.25 20.36 1.97
N ARG A 128 4.53 19.25 2.63
CA ARG A 128 5.77 18.98 3.38
C ARG A 128 5.99 19.98 4.53
N GLU A 129 4.90 20.53 5.07
CA GLU A 129 4.87 21.39 6.26
C GLU A 129 4.67 20.59 7.55
N MET A 130 4.42 19.28 7.44
CA MET A 130 4.33 18.28 8.49
C MET A 130 4.97 16.98 8.03
N ASN A 131 5.47 16.16 8.93
CA ASN A 131 6.03 14.83 8.65
C ASN A 131 5.31 13.73 9.42
N MET A 132 5.66 12.47 9.13
CA MET A 132 5.03 11.29 9.76
C MET A 132 5.26 11.20 11.26
N GLU A 133 6.40 11.66 11.77
CA GLU A 133 6.67 11.66 13.21
C GLU A 133 5.70 12.59 13.94
N GLU A 134 5.47 13.78 13.41
CA GLU A 134 4.50 14.73 13.95
C GLU A 134 3.07 14.18 13.91
N CYS A 135 2.69 13.46 12.84
CA CYS A 135 1.41 12.75 12.78
C CYS A 135 1.30 11.68 13.88
N CYS A 136 2.36 10.90 14.10
CA CYS A 136 2.38 9.89 15.15
C CYS A 136 2.27 10.48 16.55
N GLN A 137 2.86 11.66 16.80
CA GLN A 137 2.73 12.36 18.08
C GLN A 137 1.29 12.81 18.37
N LYS A 138 0.53 13.10 17.32
CA LYS A 138 -0.88 13.50 17.39
C LYS A 138 -1.86 12.35 17.24
N ILE A 139 -1.42 11.10 17.13
CA ILE A 139 -2.26 9.95 16.74
C ILE A 139 -3.52 9.81 17.61
N TYR A 140 -3.42 10.12 18.91
CA TYR A 140 -4.55 10.03 19.86
C TYR A 140 -5.58 11.17 19.73
N GLU A 141 -5.27 12.19 18.95
CA GLU A 141 -6.19 13.28 18.62
C GLU A 141 -7.04 12.93 17.38
N TYR A 142 -6.63 11.91 16.62
CA TYR A 142 -7.28 11.49 15.39
C TYR A 142 -8.42 10.51 15.66
N VAL A 143 -9.40 10.51 14.77
CA VAL A 143 -10.53 9.60 14.84
C VAL A 143 -10.07 8.18 14.51
N LEU A 144 -10.29 7.25 15.42
CA LEU A 144 -10.09 5.82 15.18
C LEU A 144 -11.20 5.31 14.25
N ALA A 145 -10.85 5.06 12.98
CA ALA A 145 -11.79 4.55 11.97
C ALA A 145 -12.06 3.06 12.14
N HIS A 146 -11.01 2.29 12.41
CA HIS A 146 -11.10 0.85 12.63
C HIS A 146 -10.29 0.46 13.86
N GLY A 147 -10.89 -0.40 14.69
CA GLY A 147 -10.30 -0.89 15.93
C GLY A 147 -9.25 -1.99 15.69
N PRO A 148 -8.67 -2.54 16.76
CA PRO A 148 -7.65 -3.57 16.66
C PRO A 148 -8.16 -4.79 15.90
N ASN A 149 -7.24 -5.48 15.20
CA ASN A 149 -7.47 -6.66 14.38
C ASN A 149 -8.01 -6.39 12.95
N SER A 150 -7.99 -5.16 12.45
CA SER A 150 -8.18 -4.93 11.01
C SER A 150 -6.98 -5.48 10.23
N VAL A 151 -7.25 -6.11 9.09
CA VAL A 151 -6.26 -6.83 8.26
C VAL A 151 -6.07 -6.25 6.85
N GLY A 152 -6.75 -5.14 6.55
CA GLY A 152 -6.65 -4.43 5.28
C GLY A 152 -5.54 -3.36 5.28
N GLY A 153 -5.48 -2.58 4.22
CA GLY A 153 -4.66 -1.38 4.08
C GLY A 153 -3.21 -1.62 3.68
N ALA A 154 -2.46 -2.42 4.45
CA ALA A 154 -1.08 -2.77 4.12
C ALA A 154 -0.65 -4.08 4.78
N PHE A 155 0.06 -4.93 4.04
CA PHE A 155 0.71 -6.13 4.57
C PHE A 155 1.90 -6.52 3.70
N LEU A 156 2.82 -7.29 4.29
CA LEU A 156 3.99 -7.83 3.61
C LEU A 156 3.98 -9.34 3.65
N VAL A 157 4.47 -9.97 2.58
CA VAL A 157 4.51 -11.42 2.44
C VAL A 157 5.83 -11.92 1.85
N ASN A 158 6.22 -13.14 2.19
CA ASN A 158 7.17 -13.89 1.40
C ASN A 158 6.50 -14.26 0.07
N LYS A 159 6.95 -13.66 -1.03
CA LYS A 159 6.35 -13.80 -2.36
C LYS A 159 6.17 -15.26 -2.78
N ASN A 160 7.24 -16.07 -2.67
CA ASN A 160 7.22 -17.43 -3.16
C ASN A 160 6.23 -18.31 -2.38
N VAL A 161 6.16 -18.11 -1.07
CA VAL A 161 5.23 -18.83 -0.21
C VAL A 161 3.80 -18.41 -0.53
N TYR A 162 3.55 -17.10 -0.62
CA TYR A 162 2.22 -16.57 -0.89
C TYR A 162 1.66 -17.05 -2.24
N ILE A 163 2.46 -16.98 -3.31
CA ILE A 163 2.07 -17.49 -4.63
C ILE A 163 1.83 -19.00 -4.60
N LYS A 164 2.66 -19.77 -3.87
CA LYS A 164 2.49 -21.22 -3.72
C LYS A 164 1.14 -21.60 -3.12
N TYR A 165 0.62 -20.77 -2.22
CA TYR A 165 -0.70 -20.97 -1.59
C TYR A 165 -1.85 -20.28 -2.32
N GLY A 166 -1.64 -19.77 -3.54
CA GLY A 166 -2.69 -19.26 -4.42
C GLY A 166 -2.71 -17.75 -4.59
N GLY A 167 -1.97 -17.00 -3.77
CA GLY A 167 -2.01 -15.53 -3.81
C GLY A 167 -3.37 -14.98 -3.39
N GLU A 168 -3.80 -13.90 -4.03
CA GLU A 168 -5.12 -13.31 -3.83
C GLU A 168 -6.22 -14.15 -4.48
N ASN A 169 -7.33 -14.38 -3.76
CA ASN A 169 -8.48 -15.11 -4.30
C ASN A 169 -9.23 -14.26 -5.34
N GLN A 170 -9.15 -14.66 -6.61
CA GLN A 170 -9.76 -13.93 -7.73
C GLN A 170 -11.29 -14.14 -7.84
N HIS A 171 -11.91 -14.87 -6.92
CA HIS A 171 -13.37 -14.96 -6.86
C HIS A 171 -14.01 -13.74 -6.16
N PHE A 172 -13.20 -12.87 -5.53
CA PHE A 172 -13.66 -11.60 -5.02
C PHE A 172 -13.69 -10.53 -6.12
N TYR A 173 -14.84 -9.93 -6.32
CA TYR A 173 -15.10 -8.87 -7.26
C TYR A 173 -15.52 -7.59 -6.55
N GLY A 174 -15.00 -6.46 -7.00
CA GLY A 174 -15.31 -5.17 -6.42
C GLY A 174 -14.73 -5.02 -5.02
N TRP A 175 -15.51 -4.45 -4.12
CA TRP A 175 -15.19 -4.32 -2.72
C TRP A 175 -15.74 -5.52 -1.95
N GLY A 176 -14.90 -6.30 -1.33
CA GLY A 176 -15.25 -7.55 -0.67
C GLY A 176 -14.39 -7.86 0.54
N PRO A 177 -14.65 -8.97 1.25
CA PRO A 177 -13.92 -9.38 2.44
C PRO A 177 -12.59 -10.09 2.13
N GLU A 178 -11.93 -9.80 1.01
CA GLU A 178 -10.68 -10.44 0.61
C GLU A 178 -9.56 -10.28 1.65
N ASP A 179 -9.56 -9.15 2.35
CA ASP A 179 -8.60 -8.91 3.43
C ASP A 179 -8.78 -9.88 4.61
N ALA A 180 -10.01 -10.31 4.88
CA ALA A 180 -10.31 -11.22 5.98
C ALA A 180 -10.07 -12.71 5.60
N GLU A 181 -9.93 -13.03 4.31
CA GLU A 181 -9.63 -14.39 3.84
C GLU A 181 -8.13 -14.71 3.96
N ARG A 182 -7.26 -13.72 3.91
CA ARG A 182 -5.80 -13.89 4.01
C ARG A 182 -5.38 -14.40 5.38
#